data_87024be8489efaec668760011f7c5ea5
#
_entry.id   87024be8489efaec668760011f7c5ea5
#
_cell.length_a   1.000
_cell.length_b   1.000
_cell.length_c   1.000
_cell.angle_alpha   90.00
_cell.angle_beta   90.00
_cell.angle_gamma   90.00
#
_symmetry.space_group_name_H-M   'P 1'
#
loop_
_entity.id
_entity.type
_entity.pdbx_description
1 polymer ?
#
loop_
_entity_poly.entity_id
_entity_poly.type
_entity_poly.pdbx_seq_one_letter_code
_entity_poly.pdbx_strand_id
1 'polypeptide(L)'
;MTMNETETKISNVCDDIQELLIHKNRKYGNSALKPNRIFSKCSATEQLLVRIDDKLNRIMKGAGLLATDEDVVKDLIGYLVLLKISMESDKHNDIHEIATSIYGKGIKAEPDILDHARDFD
;
A
#
# COMPACT_ATOMS: atom_id res chain seq x y z
N MET A 1 -14.12 27.47 -3.93
CA MET A 1 -13.98 27.39 -2.46
C MET A 1 -12.50 27.36 -2.09
N THR A 2 -12.09 28.24 -1.20
CA THR A 2 -10.69 28.36 -0.81
C THR A 2 -10.40 27.42 0.36
N MET A 3 -9.30 26.68 0.30
CA MET A 3 -8.88 25.82 1.40
C MET A 3 -8.38 26.66 2.58
N ASN A 4 -8.68 26.24 3.79
CA ASN A 4 -8.11 26.85 4.99
C ASN A 4 -6.64 26.43 5.15
N GLU A 5 -5.96 26.96 6.15
CA GLU A 5 -4.54 26.70 6.38
C GLU A 5 -4.24 25.22 6.62
N THR A 6 -5.05 24.54 7.42
CA THR A 6 -4.88 23.12 7.72
C THR A 6 -5.07 22.28 6.47
N GLU A 7 -6.09 22.56 5.69
CA GLU A 7 -6.35 21.84 4.44
C GLU A 7 -5.21 21.99 3.46
N THR A 8 -4.62 23.19 3.37
CA THR A 8 -3.44 23.44 2.53
C THR A 8 -2.26 22.59 3.00
N LYS A 9 -2.04 22.49 4.31
CA LYS A 9 -0.97 21.67 4.86
C LYS A 9 -1.19 20.18 4.58
N ILE A 10 -2.42 19.70 4.71
CA ILE A 10 -2.78 18.32 4.36
C ILE A 10 -2.44 18.04 2.88
N SER A 11 -2.87 18.93 2.01
CA SER A 11 -2.61 18.78 0.58
C SER A 11 -1.11 18.74 0.29
N ASN A 12 -0.33 19.60 0.91
CA ASN A 12 1.11 19.66 0.70
C ASN A 12 1.80 18.35 1.18
N VAL A 13 1.43 17.84 2.34
CA VAL A 13 2.00 16.59 2.84
C VAL A 13 1.65 15.42 1.93
N CYS A 14 0.40 15.35 1.49
CA CYS A 14 -0.03 14.30 0.56
C CYS A 14 0.71 14.37 -0.77
N ASP A 15 0.92 15.57 -1.29
CA ASP A 15 1.68 15.76 -2.53
C ASP A 15 3.12 15.28 -2.38
N ASP A 16 3.77 15.59 -1.26
CA ASP A 16 5.13 15.13 -0.98
C ASP A 16 5.22 13.62 -0.91
N ILE A 17 4.28 12.97 -0.25
CA ILE A 17 4.24 11.51 -0.16
C ILE A 17 4.03 10.91 -1.56
N GLN A 18 3.09 11.45 -2.32
CA GLN A 18 2.82 10.99 -3.68
C GLN A 18 4.07 11.08 -4.54
N GLU A 19 4.74 12.22 -4.53
CA GLU A 19 5.94 12.44 -5.32
C GLU A 19 7.05 11.46 -4.94
N LEU A 20 7.27 11.26 -3.65
CA LEU A 20 8.26 10.31 -3.13
C LEU A 20 7.98 8.89 -3.60
N LEU A 21 6.73 8.45 -3.45
CA LEU A 21 6.35 7.07 -3.79
C LEU A 21 6.45 6.81 -5.29
N ILE A 22 6.00 7.76 -6.11
CA ILE A 22 6.08 7.62 -7.56
C ILE A 22 7.54 7.58 -8.00
N HIS A 23 8.38 8.45 -7.44
CA HIS A 23 9.80 8.48 -7.76
C HIS A 23 10.46 7.13 -7.41
N LYS A 24 10.23 6.63 -6.21
CA LYS A 24 10.80 5.35 -5.78
C LYS A 24 10.28 4.19 -6.61
N ASN A 25 9.00 4.20 -6.95
CA ASN A 25 8.41 3.14 -7.75
C ASN A 25 9.04 3.07 -9.15
N ARG A 26 9.29 4.20 -9.76
CA ARG A 26 9.97 4.26 -11.06
C ARG A 26 11.41 3.79 -10.96
N LYS A 27 12.10 4.17 -9.87
CA LYS A 27 13.49 3.80 -9.66
C LYS A 27 13.66 2.30 -9.42
N TYR A 28 12.76 1.69 -8.67
CA TYR A 28 12.87 0.28 -8.25
C TYR A 28 11.92 -0.67 -8.99
N GLY A 29 11.26 -0.22 -10.04
CA GLY A 29 10.51 -1.10 -10.94
C GLY A 29 9.33 -1.84 -10.29
N ASN A 30 8.50 -1.17 -9.52
CA ASN A 30 7.33 -1.77 -8.85
C ASN A 30 7.68 -2.81 -7.79
N SER A 31 8.91 -2.87 -7.30
CA SER A 31 9.35 -3.95 -6.42
C SER A 31 8.56 -4.06 -5.10
N ALA A 32 7.94 -2.96 -4.63
CA ALA A 32 7.16 -3.01 -3.42
C ALA A 32 5.89 -3.84 -3.57
N LEU A 33 5.22 -3.75 -4.72
CA LEU A 33 3.98 -4.48 -5.01
C LEU A 33 4.22 -5.74 -5.82
N LYS A 34 5.35 -5.84 -6.51
CA LYS A 34 5.75 -7.01 -7.31
C LYS A 34 7.18 -7.38 -6.97
N PRO A 35 7.42 -7.91 -5.77
CA PRO A 35 8.77 -8.28 -5.35
C PRO A 35 9.29 -9.47 -6.14
N ASN A 36 10.62 -9.54 -6.29
CA ASN A 36 11.27 -10.62 -7.04
C ASN A 36 11.10 -12.00 -6.39
N ARG A 37 11.04 -12.07 -5.06
CA ARG A 37 10.79 -13.31 -4.33
C ARG A 37 11.82 -14.41 -4.62
N ILE A 38 13.10 -14.01 -4.70
CA ILE A 38 14.19 -14.94 -4.97
C ILE A 38 14.40 -15.88 -3.79
N PHE A 39 14.59 -15.33 -2.59
CA PHE A 39 14.76 -16.09 -1.37
C PHE A 39 13.48 -16.14 -0.55
N SER A 40 12.84 -14.98 -0.35
CA SER A 40 11.58 -14.89 0.37
C SER A 40 10.41 -15.24 -0.55
N LYS A 41 9.52 -16.08 -0.07
CA LYS A 41 8.29 -16.43 -0.79
C LYS A 41 7.08 -15.66 -0.24
N CYS A 42 7.31 -14.73 0.68
CA CYS A 42 6.24 -13.92 1.24
C CYS A 42 5.57 -13.05 0.17
N SER A 43 4.27 -12.80 0.36
CA SER A 43 3.51 -11.91 -0.52
C SER A 43 4.02 -10.47 -0.39
N ALA A 44 3.63 -9.62 -1.32
CA ALA A 44 3.93 -8.19 -1.25
C ALA A 44 3.36 -7.59 0.04
N THR A 45 2.14 -7.97 0.41
CA THR A 45 1.48 -7.51 1.64
C THR A 45 2.32 -7.87 2.87
N GLU A 46 2.75 -9.13 2.99
CA GLU A 46 3.59 -9.55 4.12
C GLU A 46 4.91 -8.80 4.18
N GLN A 47 5.54 -8.56 3.05
CA GLN A 47 6.79 -7.81 3.01
C GLN A 47 6.62 -6.37 3.45
N LEU A 48 5.50 -5.75 3.08
CA LEU A 48 5.17 -4.40 3.54
C LEU A 48 4.92 -4.35 5.04
N LEU A 49 4.22 -5.35 5.59
CA LEU A 49 3.98 -5.45 7.03
C LEU A 49 5.28 -5.56 7.81
N VAL A 50 6.26 -6.31 7.32
CA VAL A 50 7.57 -6.42 7.95
C VAL A 50 8.27 -5.05 7.99
N ARG A 51 8.20 -4.30 6.90
CA ARG A 51 8.82 -2.96 6.85
C ARG A 51 8.13 -1.98 7.80
N ILE A 52 6.81 -2.08 7.93
CA ILE A 52 6.05 -1.27 8.87
C ILE A 52 6.47 -1.63 10.31
N ASP A 53 6.58 -2.92 10.62
CA ASP A 53 7.06 -3.38 11.94
C ASP A 53 8.44 -2.79 12.27
N ASP A 54 9.34 -2.76 11.30
CA ASP A 54 10.67 -2.19 11.50
C ASP A 54 10.61 -0.70 11.87
N LYS A 55 9.74 0.06 11.18
CA LYS A 55 9.58 1.49 11.49
C LYS A 55 8.95 1.71 12.86
N LEU A 56 7.93 0.92 13.20
CA LEU A 56 7.31 0.98 14.52
C LEU A 56 8.30 0.63 15.62
N ASN A 57 9.16 -0.38 15.39
CA ASN A 57 10.17 -0.76 16.34
C ASN A 57 11.16 0.39 16.61
N ARG A 58 11.54 1.13 15.59
CA ARG A 58 12.40 2.32 15.75
C ARG A 58 11.74 3.38 16.64
N ILE A 59 10.44 3.61 16.42
CA ILE A 59 9.69 4.56 17.25
C ILE A 59 9.63 4.10 18.69
N MET A 60 9.36 2.82 18.93
CA MET A 60 9.28 2.25 20.27
C MET A 60 10.59 2.36 21.02
N LYS A 61 11.71 2.27 20.35
CA LYS A 61 13.03 2.39 20.96
C LYS A 61 13.45 3.83 21.24
N GLY A 62 12.57 4.79 20.96
CA GLY A 62 12.77 6.18 21.33
C GLY A 62 13.66 7.01 20.42
N ALA A 63 14.24 6.41 19.38
CA ALA A 63 15.13 7.11 18.48
C ALA A 63 14.46 7.56 17.18
N GLY A 64 13.32 6.96 16.84
CA GLY A 64 12.77 7.03 15.50
C GLY A 64 12.19 8.37 15.10
N LEU A 65 11.36 8.98 15.95
CA LEU A 65 10.65 10.21 15.58
C LEU A 65 11.56 11.42 15.46
N LEU A 66 12.66 11.42 16.20
CA LEU A 66 13.60 12.53 16.23
C LEU A 66 14.89 12.25 15.45
N ALA A 67 14.93 11.15 14.72
CA ALA A 67 16.10 10.80 13.93
C ALA A 67 16.32 11.85 12.84
N THR A 68 17.56 12.31 12.69
CA THR A 68 17.91 13.32 11.72
C THR A 68 18.17 12.76 10.32
N ASP A 69 18.46 11.48 10.23
CA ASP A 69 18.91 10.83 9.00
C ASP A 69 17.77 10.30 8.14
N GLU A 70 16.57 10.11 8.72
CA GLU A 70 15.44 9.63 7.98
C GLU A 70 14.15 10.14 8.60
N ASP A 71 13.17 10.39 7.74
CA ASP A 71 11.84 10.78 8.17
C ASP A 71 11.01 9.52 8.38
N VAL A 72 11.01 8.99 9.60
CA VAL A 72 10.32 7.75 9.93
C VAL A 72 8.81 7.88 9.72
N VAL A 73 8.25 9.05 10.03
CA VAL A 73 6.81 9.29 9.85
C VAL A 73 6.45 9.27 8.36
N LYS A 74 7.23 9.97 7.55
CA LYS A 74 7.01 10.02 6.10
C LYS A 74 7.14 8.62 5.48
N ASP A 75 8.17 7.87 5.86
CA ASP A 75 8.37 6.51 5.38
C ASP A 75 7.19 5.61 5.78
N LEU A 76 6.72 5.73 7.02
CA LEU A 76 5.59 4.95 7.51
C LEU A 76 4.31 5.26 6.73
N ILE A 77 4.03 6.53 6.48
CA ILE A 77 2.89 6.93 5.66
C ILE A 77 3.00 6.29 4.27
N GLY A 78 4.19 6.33 3.67
CA GLY A 78 4.43 5.73 2.36
C GLY A 78 4.15 4.24 2.35
N TYR A 79 4.64 3.50 3.34
CA TYR A 79 4.38 2.07 3.43
C TYR A 79 2.90 1.78 3.65
N LEU A 80 2.18 2.62 4.40
CA LEU A 80 0.74 2.44 4.61
C LEU A 80 -0.05 2.68 3.33
N VAL A 81 0.36 3.65 2.51
CA VAL A 81 -0.26 3.85 1.18
C VAL A 81 -0.08 2.60 0.32
N LEU A 82 1.14 2.07 0.26
CA LEU A 82 1.43 0.86 -0.50
C LEU A 82 0.67 -0.35 0.05
N LEU A 83 0.58 -0.46 1.37
CA LEU A 83 -0.17 -1.53 2.02
C LEU A 83 -1.64 -1.48 1.62
N LYS A 84 -2.24 -0.29 1.61
CA LYS A 84 -3.62 -0.13 1.20
C LYS A 84 -3.84 -0.60 -0.24
N ILE A 85 -2.95 -0.25 -1.15
CA ILE A 85 -3.01 -0.71 -2.55
C ILE A 85 -2.91 -2.24 -2.62
N SER A 86 -1.96 -2.81 -1.89
CA SER A 86 -1.75 -4.26 -1.84
C SER A 86 -2.97 -5.00 -1.31
N MET A 87 -3.57 -4.48 -0.24
CA MET A 87 -4.78 -5.08 0.35
C MET A 87 -5.98 -5.01 -0.59
N GLU A 88 -6.13 -3.92 -1.33
CA GLU A 88 -7.18 -3.80 -2.33
C GLU A 88 -7.01 -4.84 -3.45
N SER A 89 -5.77 -5.06 -3.88
CA SER A 89 -5.46 -6.08 -4.87
C SER A 89 -5.74 -7.49 -4.36
N ASP A 90 -5.37 -7.78 -3.12
CA ASP A 90 -5.62 -9.08 -2.50
C ASP A 90 -7.13 -9.34 -2.35
N LYS A 91 -7.88 -8.34 -1.91
CA LYS A 91 -9.33 -8.43 -1.77
C LYS A 91 -10.00 -8.70 -3.12
N HIS A 92 -9.54 -8.01 -4.16
CA HIS A 92 -10.05 -8.19 -5.52
C HIS A 92 -9.78 -9.62 -6.03
N ASN A 93 -8.58 -10.13 -5.78
CA ASN A 93 -8.20 -11.49 -6.15
C ASN A 93 -9.04 -12.54 -5.41
N ASP A 94 -9.26 -12.33 -4.10
CA ASP A 94 -10.09 -13.24 -3.29
C ASP A 94 -11.51 -13.33 -3.84
N ILE A 95 -12.10 -12.21 -4.22
CA ILE A 95 -13.45 -12.18 -4.78
C ILE A 95 -13.47 -12.89 -6.13
N HIS A 96 -12.44 -12.70 -6.95
CA HIS A 96 -12.32 -13.38 -8.22
C HIS A 96 -12.24 -14.91 -8.02
N GLU A 97 -11.43 -15.36 -7.08
CA GLU A 97 -11.30 -16.77 -6.74
C GLU A 97 -12.61 -17.37 -6.25
N ILE A 98 -13.32 -16.65 -5.38
CA ILE A 98 -14.63 -17.07 -4.87
C ILE A 98 -15.63 -17.19 -6.02
N ALA A 99 -15.70 -16.19 -6.89
CA ALA A 99 -16.59 -16.21 -8.04
C ALA A 99 -16.30 -17.37 -8.96
N THR A 100 -15.02 -17.64 -9.24
CA THR A 100 -14.60 -18.75 -10.07
C THR A 100 -14.98 -20.09 -9.44
N SER A 101 -14.83 -20.22 -8.12
CA SER A 101 -15.20 -21.42 -7.37
C SER A 101 -16.70 -21.67 -7.42
N ILE A 102 -17.52 -20.62 -7.32
CA ILE A 102 -18.98 -20.73 -7.34
C ILE A 102 -19.50 -21.08 -8.72
N TYR A 103 -19.01 -20.39 -9.74
CA TYR A 103 -19.54 -20.52 -11.11
C TYR A 103 -18.81 -21.55 -11.96
N GLY A 104 -17.69 -22.10 -11.46
CA GLY A 104 -16.91 -23.12 -12.14
C GLY A 104 -15.98 -22.58 -13.22
N LYS A 105 -15.15 -23.48 -13.76
CA LYS A 105 -14.22 -23.11 -14.82
C LYS A 105 -14.97 -22.83 -16.12
N GLY A 106 -14.59 -21.74 -16.77
CA GLY A 106 -15.18 -21.35 -18.05
C GLY A 106 -16.35 -20.43 -17.95
N ILE A 107 -16.87 -20.16 -16.76
CA ILE A 107 -17.91 -19.17 -16.55
C ILE A 107 -17.23 -17.90 -16.02
N LYS A 108 -17.39 -16.83 -16.75
CA LYS A 108 -16.83 -15.55 -16.34
C LYS A 108 -17.63 -14.98 -15.18
N ALA A 109 -16.94 -14.54 -14.14
CA ALA A 109 -17.58 -13.76 -13.08
C ALA A 109 -18.16 -12.49 -13.68
N GLU A 110 -19.35 -12.11 -13.24
CA GLU A 110 -19.95 -10.88 -13.73
C GLU A 110 -19.12 -9.67 -13.30
N PRO A 111 -18.90 -8.68 -14.18
CA PRO A 111 -18.14 -7.49 -13.84
C PRO A 111 -18.65 -6.77 -12.61
N ASP A 112 -19.95 -6.81 -12.36
CA ASP A 112 -20.58 -6.14 -11.23
C ASP A 112 -20.04 -6.63 -9.88
N ILE A 113 -19.71 -7.91 -9.77
CA ILE A 113 -19.17 -8.48 -8.53
C ILE A 113 -17.81 -7.85 -8.23
N LEU A 114 -16.96 -7.70 -9.24
CA LEU A 114 -15.63 -7.13 -9.10
C LEU A 114 -15.68 -5.62 -8.82
N ASP A 115 -16.62 -4.93 -9.46
CA ASP A 115 -16.81 -3.50 -9.26
C ASP A 115 -17.28 -3.21 -7.83
N HIS A 116 -18.20 -4.03 -7.30
CA HIS A 116 -18.65 -3.90 -5.91
C HIS A 116 -17.51 -4.11 -4.92
N ALA A 117 -16.56 -4.98 -5.22
CA ALA A 117 -15.40 -5.20 -4.38
C ALA A 117 -14.53 -3.94 -4.25
N ARG A 118 -14.45 -3.15 -5.30
CA ARG A 118 -13.71 -1.88 -5.28
C ARG A 118 -14.40 -0.80 -4.47
N ASP A 119 -15.72 -0.84 -4.43
CA ASP A 119 -16.52 0.20 -3.78
C ASP A 119 -16.62 0.02 -2.26
N PHE A 120 -16.12 -1.08 -1.73
CA PHE A 120 -16.20 -1.39 -0.32
C PHE A 120 -15.01 -0.89 0.51
N ASP A 121 -14.41 0.18 0.13
CA ASP A 121 -13.32 0.76 0.93
C ASP A 121 -13.80 1.86 1.88
#